data_37421ef3f787218d4f67bb850fea09e1
#
_entry.id   37421ef3f787218d4f67bb850fea09e1
#
_cell.length_a   1.000
_cell.length_b   1.000
_cell.length_c   1.000
_cell.angle_alpha   90.00
_cell.angle_beta   90.00
_cell.angle_gamma   90.00
#
_symmetry.space_group_name_H-M   'P 1'
#
loop_
_entity.id
_entity.type
_entity.pdbx_description
1 polymer ?
#
loop_
_entity_poly.entity_id
_entity_poly.type
_entity_poly.pdbx_seq_one_letter_code
_entity_poly.pdbx_strand_id
1 'polypeptide(L)'
;MDKKRTIDEILSLKSGEKIYVNNLLNLSEREQDKIFQLRQKLEIQFQKKEIEYVCIYCKQPVVLRGRKNLANHTTHYYFSHPYKSNDCIIKNQNNLTEEQIRCIKYNGEKESELHNYLKNRIANFLNQNNEVNSVKVEKVIKHNEIPRKWRKPDILAIFNDKIIAVELQLSTTFLSVIVGRTLFYNDKGFFLLWIFPNFSLDYDIQKFTQKDIFYNNNSNVYVFDKEAELKSEIENELIIKCHYKKYKIENEVIIDSWETKLIRLSQITFDIDNKQYWFYNSANEKNILENVLNNRKREKALTERNNKIENKVKKAVDFIRKFYKNDTSPIDEFYYDPIKGLIDGDEIELLNKKLGFQDDNEGFINKLFSNQNKLLKIYFRRKKNKG
;
A
#
# COMPACT_ATOMS: atom_id res chain seq x y z
N MET A 1 10.56 11.61 -0.04
CA MET A 1 10.60 12.20 1.31
C MET A 1 10.65 11.07 2.31
N ASP A 2 11.80 10.87 2.96
CA ASP A 2 11.95 9.86 3.99
C ASP A 2 11.01 10.16 5.15
N LYS A 3 10.03 9.27 5.38
CA LYS A 3 9.16 9.35 6.56
C LYS A 3 10.03 9.11 7.78
N LYS A 4 10.28 10.13 8.60
CA LYS A 4 10.93 9.97 9.89
C LYS A 4 10.17 8.93 10.71
N ARG A 5 10.86 7.89 11.17
CA ARG A 5 10.29 6.90 12.07
C ARG A 5 9.87 7.59 13.36
N THR A 6 8.69 7.24 13.84
CA THR A 6 8.17 7.69 15.14
C THR A 6 8.62 6.69 16.22
N ILE A 7 8.73 7.20 17.43
CA ILE A 7 8.94 6.35 18.62
C ILE A 7 7.58 5.74 18.98
N ASP A 8 7.45 4.43 18.88
CA ASP A 8 6.20 3.72 19.15
C ASP A 8 6.03 3.32 20.61
N GLU A 9 7.16 3.18 21.34
CA GLU A 9 7.20 2.79 22.76
C GLU A 9 8.15 3.72 23.52
N ILE A 10 7.71 4.17 24.68
CA ILE A 10 8.50 4.97 25.62
C ILE A 10 8.52 4.30 26.98
N LEU A 11 9.53 4.63 27.78
CA LEU A 11 9.63 4.17 29.16
C LEU A 11 9.32 5.34 30.09
N SER A 12 8.39 5.15 31.03
CA SER A 12 8.16 6.07 32.13
C SER A 12 9.21 5.86 33.22
N LEU A 13 10.01 6.87 33.52
CA LEU A 13 10.96 6.79 34.64
C LEU A 13 10.26 6.84 36.01
N LYS A 14 9.02 7.34 36.04
CA LYS A 14 8.25 7.42 37.28
C LYS A 14 7.63 6.08 37.68
N SER A 15 7.07 5.32 36.74
CA SER A 15 6.44 4.02 37.03
C SER A 15 7.32 2.83 36.68
N GLY A 16 8.38 3.01 35.90
CA GLY A 16 9.19 1.93 35.34
C GLY A 16 8.52 1.15 34.21
N GLU A 17 7.34 1.57 33.76
CA GLU A 17 6.54 0.84 32.79
C GLU A 17 6.80 1.31 31.37
N LYS A 18 6.65 0.36 30.45
CA LYS A 18 6.63 0.65 29.01
C LYS A 18 5.25 1.15 28.62
N ILE A 19 5.20 2.23 27.87
CA ILE A 19 3.96 2.86 27.41
C ILE A 19 3.96 2.84 25.89
N TYR A 20 2.91 2.31 25.30
CA TYR A 20 2.64 2.44 23.86
C TYR A 20 2.18 3.86 23.57
N VAL A 21 2.87 4.53 22.67
CA VAL A 21 2.63 5.94 22.31
C VAL A 21 1.21 6.16 21.80
N ASN A 22 0.68 5.22 21.03
CA ASN A 22 -0.69 5.30 20.52
C ASN A 22 -1.71 5.32 21.68
N ASN A 23 -1.51 4.54 22.73
CA ASN A 23 -2.40 4.54 23.90
C ASN A 23 -2.40 5.88 24.65
N LEU A 24 -1.27 6.59 24.60
CA LEU A 24 -1.11 7.88 25.25
C LEU A 24 -1.65 9.03 24.38
N LEU A 25 -1.60 8.91 23.05
CA LEU A 25 -1.93 9.97 22.10
C LEU A 25 -3.28 9.77 21.40
N ASN A 26 -3.90 8.59 21.50
CA ASN A 26 -5.19 8.28 20.88
C ASN A 26 -6.34 8.81 21.78
N LEU A 27 -6.39 10.13 21.91
CA LEU A 27 -7.41 10.85 22.68
C LEU A 27 -8.52 11.31 21.72
N SER A 28 -9.76 11.29 22.23
CA SER A 28 -10.91 11.82 21.48
C SER A 28 -10.74 13.33 21.18
N GLU A 29 -11.46 13.85 20.19
CA GLU A 29 -11.41 15.29 19.84
C GLU A 29 -11.67 16.19 21.04
N ARG A 30 -12.48 15.75 22.01
CA ARG A 30 -12.79 16.49 23.25
C ARG A 30 -11.64 16.51 24.27
N GLU A 31 -10.62 15.71 24.07
CA GLU A 31 -9.49 15.56 24.99
C GLU A 31 -8.16 16.05 24.39
N GLN A 32 -8.21 16.73 23.27
CA GLN A 32 -7.01 17.25 22.60
C GLN A 32 -6.24 18.27 23.43
N ASP A 33 -6.92 19.01 24.30
CA ASP A 33 -6.29 19.89 25.29
C ASP A 33 -5.28 19.15 26.18
N LYS A 34 -5.55 17.90 26.55
CA LYS A 34 -4.64 17.05 27.33
C LYS A 34 -3.31 16.81 26.60
N ILE A 35 -3.34 16.70 25.27
CA ILE A 35 -2.11 16.54 24.48
C ILE A 35 -1.26 17.81 24.56
N PHE A 36 -1.86 18.98 24.48
CA PHE A 36 -1.14 20.25 24.59
C PHE A 36 -0.58 20.45 26.00
N GLN A 37 -1.35 20.10 27.04
CA GLN A 37 -0.89 20.13 28.43
C GLN A 37 0.28 19.17 28.64
N LEU A 38 0.19 17.94 28.14
CA LEU A 38 1.26 16.96 28.21
C LEU A 38 2.51 17.48 27.47
N ARG A 39 2.34 18.06 26.30
CA ARG A 39 3.44 18.61 25.50
C ARG A 39 4.17 19.72 26.25
N GLN A 40 3.42 20.65 26.84
CA GLN A 40 4.00 21.74 27.65
C GLN A 40 4.70 21.21 28.89
N LYS A 41 4.05 20.28 29.60
CA LYS A 41 4.63 19.61 30.79
C LYS A 41 5.98 18.97 30.46
N LEU A 42 6.05 18.18 29.41
CA LEU A 42 7.27 17.49 28.98
C LEU A 42 8.38 18.45 28.57
N GLU A 43 8.05 19.56 27.93
CA GLU A 43 9.04 20.60 27.55
C GLU A 43 9.61 21.27 28.80
N ILE A 44 8.76 21.64 29.77
CA ILE A 44 9.18 22.22 31.06
C ILE A 44 10.07 21.24 31.83
N GLN A 45 9.67 19.97 31.91
CA GLN A 45 10.45 18.92 32.57
C GLN A 45 11.81 18.72 31.89
N PHE A 46 11.84 18.76 30.56
CA PHE A 46 13.09 18.66 29.81
C PHE A 46 14.04 19.80 30.14
N GLN A 47 13.55 21.04 30.18
CA GLN A 47 14.36 22.22 30.54
C GLN A 47 14.84 22.17 31.98
N LYS A 48 14.02 21.66 32.88
CA LYS A 48 14.40 21.48 34.30
C LYS A 48 15.26 20.23 34.57
N LYS A 49 15.50 19.41 33.56
CA LYS A 49 16.16 18.09 33.66
C LYS A 49 15.39 17.06 34.53
N GLU A 50 14.10 17.26 34.72
CA GLU A 50 13.17 16.39 35.42
C GLU A 50 12.50 15.43 34.43
N ILE A 51 13.26 14.53 33.83
CA ILE A 51 12.81 13.69 32.72
C ILE A 51 11.80 12.64 33.20
N GLU A 52 10.60 12.65 32.63
CA GLU A 52 9.57 11.65 32.92
C GLU A 52 9.58 10.48 31.92
N TYR A 53 9.76 10.78 30.62
CA TYR A 53 9.76 9.76 29.57
C TYR A 53 11.07 9.71 28.83
N VAL A 54 11.53 8.49 28.57
CA VAL A 54 12.73 8.23 27.80
C VAL A 54 12.46 7.22 26.68
N CYS A 55 13.28 7.27 25.65
CA CYS A 55 13.28 6.23 24.63
C CYS A 55 13.61 4.88 25.23
N ILE A 56 12.82 3.87 24.94
CA ILE A 56 13.03 2.51 25.47
C ILE A 56 14.39 1.93 25.08
N TYR A 57 14.94 2.32 23.94
CA TYR A 57 16.16 1.76 23.40
C TYR A 57 17.42 2.49 23.90
N CYS A 58 17.50 3.79 23.73
CA CYS A 58 18.71 4.56 24.06
C CYS A 58 18.64 5.28 25.41
N LYS A 59 17.54 5.18 26.13
CA LYS A 59 17.27 5.84 27.42
C LYS A 59 17.42 7.36 27.42
N GLN A 60 17.56 7.96 26.26
CA GLN A 60 17.60 9.42 26.13
C GLN A 60 16.19 10.01 26.27
N PRO A 61 16.08 11.24 26.78
CA PRO A 61 14.80 11.94 26.86
C PRO A 61 14.04 11.98 25.54
N VAL A 62 12.73 11.95 25.62
CA VAL A 62 11.86 12.14 24.47
C VAL A 62 10.95 13.34 24.68
N VAL A 63 10.64 14.06 23.59
CA VAL A 63 9.75 15.23 23.59
C VAL A 63 8.58 15.01 22.65
N LEU A 64 7.42 15.53 23.00
CA LEU A 64 6.22 15.42 22.19
C LEU A 64 6.19 16.50 21.12
N ARG A 65 6.13 16.10 19.86
CA ARG A 65 6.04 16.97 18.69
C ARG A 65 4.68 16.81 18.00
N GLY A 66 4.26 17.86 17.29
CA GLY A 66 3.09 17.83 16.42
C GLY A 66 3.45 18.25 15.01
N ARG A 67 2.92 17.55 14.02
CA ARG A 67 3.04 17.91 12.60
C ARG A 67 1.66 18.09 12.01
N LYS A 68 1.37 19.27 11.48
CA LYS A 68 0.14 19.55 10.77
C LYS A 68 0.22 18.99 9.34
N ASN A 69 -0.77 18.23 8.95
CA ASN A 69 -0.95 17.83 7.57
C ASN A 69 -1.79 18.91 6.88
N LEU A 70 -1.18 19.62 5.92
CA LEU A 70 -1.83 20.72 5.22
C LEU A 70 -2.93 20.25 4.25
N ALA A 71 -2.87 19.00 3.80
CA ALA A 71 -3.83 18.46 2.82
C ALA A 71 -5.21 18.15 3.45
N ASN A 72 -5.22 17.69 4.70
CA ASN A 72 -6.45 17.30 5.41
C ASN A 72 -6.68 18.05 6.74
N HIS A 73 -5.88 19.07 7.01
CA HIS A 73 -5.91 19.89 8.22
C HIS A 73 -5.78 19.11 9.55
N THR A 74 -5.35 17.85 9.51
CA THR A 74 -5.15 17.03 10.72
C THR A 74 -3.78 17.30 11.33
N THR A 75 -3.69 17.24 12.67
CA THR A 75 -2.42 17.31 13.38
C THR A 75 -2.05 15.93 13.88
N HIS A 76 -0.88 15.44 13.48
CA HIS A 76 -0.32 14.19 13.95
C HIS A 76 0.70 14.44 15.04
N TYR A 77 0.48 13.87 16.22
CA TYR A 77 1.40 13.96 17.36
C TYR A 77 2.30 12.74 17.42
N TYR A 78 3.55 12.95 17.81
CA TYR A 78 4.55 11.89 17.91
C TYR A 78 5.66 12.26 18.89
N PHE A 79 6.27 11.24 19.51
CA PHE A 79 7.47 11.44 20.30
C PHE A 79 8.71 11.45 19.40
N SER A 80 9.67 12.29 19.76
CA SER A 80 10.97 12.38 19.07
C SER A 80 12.09 12.63 20.09
N HIS A 81 13.31 12.30 19.71
CA HIS A 81 14.48 12.75 20.46
C HIS A 81 14.66 14.26 20.33
N PRO A 82 15.14 14.96 21.36
CA PRO A 82 15.50 16.35 21.30
C PRO A 82 16.57 16.62 20.21
N TYR A 83 16.66 17.88 19.77
CA TYR A 83 17.72 18.29 18.88
C TYR A 83 19.10 18.09 19.53
N LYS A 84 20.09 17.63 18.77
CA LYS A 84 21.46 17.27 19.24
C LYS A 84 21.52 16.11 20.23
N SER A 85 20.49 15.27 20.35
CA SER A 85 20.59 14.04 21.10
C SER A 85 21.55 13.04 20.43
N ASN A 86 22.16 12.15 21.23
CA ASN A 86 23.08 11.11 20.73
C ASN A 86 22.37 10.15 19.75
N ASP A 87 23.14 9.36 19.01
CA ASP A 87 22.61 8.39 18.09
C ASP A 87 21.69 7.38 18.78
N CYS A 88 20.64 7.00 18.07
CA CYS A 88 19.66 6.03 18.51
C CYS A 88 19.21 5.18 17.34
N ILE A 89 18.91 3.93 17.61
CA ILE A 89 18.44 2.97 16.59
C ILE A 89 17.12 3.37 15.91
N ILE A 90 16.37 4.29 16.50
CA ILE A 90 15.12 4.83 15.93
C ILE A 90 15.36 6.03 15.04
N LYS A 91 16.51 6.70 15.12
CA LYS A 91 16.82 7.83 14.24
C LYS A 91 17.05 7.34 12.80
N ASN A 92 16.49 8.04 11.83
CA ASN A 92 16.63 7.71 10.41
C ASN A 92 18.07 7.84 9.89
N GLN A 93 18.83 8.72 10.50
CA GLN A 93 20.26 8.90 10.22
C GLN A 93 21.02 8.59 11.49
N ASN A 94 21.75 7.50 11.50
CA ASN A 94 22.70 7.15 12.55
C ASN A 94 23.89 6.44 11.89
N ASN A 95 25.03 6.55 12.53
CA ASN A 95 26.28 5.90 12.11
C ASN A 95 26.49 4.55 12.84
N LEU A 96 25.47 4.01 13.51
CA LEU A 96 25.58 2.78 14.26
C LEU A 96 25.67 1.57 13.33
N THR A 97 26.58 0.66 13.63
CA THR A 97 26.66 -0.65 12.98
C THR A 97 25.50 -1.54 13.43
N GLU A 98 25.20 -2.59 12.68
CA GLU A 98 24.18 -3.58 13.09
C GLU A 98 24.49 -4.19 14.47
N GLU A 99 25.76 -4.40 14.77
CA GLU A 99 26.20 -4.93 16.06
C GLU A 99 25.97 -3.93 17.21
N GLN A 100 26.28 -2.66 17.00
CA GLN A 100 25.96 -1.61 17.97
C GLN A 100 24.45 -1.46 18.19
N ILE A 101 23.67 -1.57 17.13
CA ILE A 101 22.20 -1.56 17.21
C ILE A 101 21.69 -2.74 18.06
N ARG A 102 22.25 -3.93 17.86
CA ARG A 102 21.92 -5.12 18.66
C ARG A 102 22.33 -4.94 20.14
N CYS A 103 23.55 -4.47 20.41
CA CYS A 103 24.01 -4.20 21.78
C CYS A 103 23.11 -3.20 22.53
N ILE A 104 22.68 -2.13 21.86
CA ILE A 104 21.77 -1.15 22.45
C ILE A 104 20.39 -1.77 22.72
N LYS A 105 19.89 -2.62 21.80
CA LYS A 105 18.58 -3.26 21.95
C LYS A 105 18.49 -4.24 23.11
N TYR A 106 19.56 -4.96 23.35
CA TYR A 106 19.59 -6.08 24.30
C TYR A 106 20.46 -5.81 25.51
N ASN A 107 20.75 -4.53 25.84
CA ASN A 107 21.61 -4.12 26.97
C ASN A 107 22.99 -4.81 26.97
N GLY A 108 23.56 -5.05 25.80
CA GLY A 108 24.84 -5.73 25.64
C GLY A 108 24.75 -7.23 25.44
N GLU A 109 23.62 -7.85 25.64
CA GLU A 109 23.39 -9.25 25.29
C GLU A 109 23.28 -9.41 23.75
N LYS A 110 23.81 -10.50 23.22
CA LYS A 110 23.78 -10.75 21.77
C LYS A 110 22.35 -11.00 21.27
N GLU A 111 21.52 -11.60 22.07
CA GLU A 111 20.12 -11.94 21.76
C GLU A 111 19.26 -12.02 23.03
N SER A 112 17.94 -11.80 22.89
CA SER A 112 17.00 -12.03 23.99
C SER A 112 16.72 -13.53 24.17
N GLU A 113 16.37 -13.95 25.39
CA GLU A 113 15.96 -15.34 25.69
C GLU A 113 14.82 -15.81 24.77
N LEU A 114 13.83 -14.95 24.56
CA LEU A 114 12.71 -15.24 23.65
C LEU A 114 13.18 -15.45 22.20
N HIS A 115 14.14 -14.66 21.72
CA HIS A 115 14.67 -14.84 20.38
C HIS A 115 15.36 -16.18 20.23
N ASN A 116 16.21 -16.56 21.19
CA ASN A 116 16.87 -17.85 21.22
C ASN A 116 15.88 -19.01 21.31
N TYR A 117 14.85 -18.87 22.15
CA TYR A 117 13.80 -19.87 22.27
C TYR A 117 13.09 -20.09 20.93
N LEU A 118 12.54 -19.04 20.32
CA LEU A 118 11.80 -19.13 19.06
C LEU A 118 12.67 -19.67 17.92
N LYS A 119 13.91 -19.20 17.81
CA LYS A 119 14.86 -19.67 16.82
C LYS A 119 15.07 -21.19 16.90
N ASN A 120 15.34 -21.70 18.10
CA ASN A 120 15.55 -23.13 18.30
C ASN A 120 14.28 -23.95 18.07
N ARG A 121 13.11 -23.45 18.50
CA ARG A 121 11.83 -24.13 18.28
C ARG A 121 11.51 -24.26 16.78
N ILE A 122 11.62 -23.15 16.05
CA ILE A 122 11.38 -23.15 14.60
C ILE A 122 12.38 -24.04 13.87
N ALA A 123 13.67 -23.98 14.24
CA ALA A 123 14.69 -24.87 13.66
C ALA A 123 14.38 -26.36 13.90
N ASN A 124 13.89 -26.71 15.09
CA ASN A 124 13.50 -28.09 15.40
C ASN A 124 12.34 -28.54 14.53
N PHE A 125 11.26 -27.77 14.40
CA PHE A 125 10.12 -28.14 13.55
C PHE A 125 10.48 -28.19 12.07
N LEU A 126 11.40 -27.33 11.60
CA LEU A 126 11.93 -27.43 10.25
C LEU A 126 12.72 -28.73 10.03
N ASN A 127 13.50 -29.17 11.03
CA ASN A 127 14.23 -30.45 10.94
C ASN A 127 13.32 -31.70 10.97
N GLN A 128 12.13 -31.57 11.52
CA GLN A 128 11.14 -32.65 11.57
C GLN A 128 10.36 -32.78 10.25
N ASN A 129 10.38 -31.77 9.41
CA ASN A 129 9.68 -31.78 8.12
C ASN A 129 10.50 -32.55 7.07
N ASN A 130 9.90 -33.59 6.47
CA ASN A 130 10.55 -34.47 5.49
C ASN A 130 10.93 -33.75 4.17
N GLU A 131 10.32 -32.62 3.88
CA GLU A 131 10.62 -31.80 2.69
C GLU A 131 11.79 -30.83 2.93
N VAL A 132 12.34 -30.78 4.15
CA VAL A 132 13.48 -29.93 4.52
C VAL A 132 14.77 -30.76 4.56
N ASN A 133 15.63 -30.51 3.61
CA ASN A 133 16.87 -31.26 3.45
C ASN A 133 18.00 -30.85 4.40
N SER A 134 17.98 -29.61 4.89
CA SER A 134 19.03 -29.07 5.75
C SER A 134 18.53 -27.86 6.53
N VAL A 135 18.86 -27.81 7.82
CA VAL A 135 18.61 -26.66 8.70
C VAL A 135 19.92 -26.27 9.37
N LYS A 136 20.28 -25.00 9.31
CA LYS A 136 21.48 -24.47 9.95
C LYS A 136 21.12 -23.18 10.70
N VAL A 137 21.34 -23.18 12.00
CA VAL A 137 21.13 -22.02 12.87
C VAL A 137 22.36 -21.12 12.79
N GLU A 138 22.14 -19.82 12.60
CA GLU A 138 23.17 -18.78 12.62
C GLU A 138 24.37 -18.99 11.68
N LYS A 139 24.14 -19.60 10.55
CA LYS A 139 25.21 -19.82 9.56
C LYS A 139 25.61 -18.53 8.89
N VAL A 140 26.90 -18.20 8.93
CA VAL A 140 27.44 -17.04 8.19
C VAL A 140 27.44 -17.33 6.68
N ILE A 141 26.84 -16.41 5.93
CA ILE A 141 26.80 -16.40 4.46
C ILE A 141 27.65 -15.23 3.99
N LYS A 142 28.68 -15.50 3.22
CA LYS A 142 29.56 -14.48 2.61
C LYS A 142 29.05 -14.08 1.24
N HIS A 143 29.20 -12.81 0.89
CA HIS A 143 28.98 -12.34 -0.47
C HIS A 143 30.10 -12.85 -1.38
N ASN A 144 29.78 -13.25 -2.62
CA ASN A 144 30.77 -13.82 -3.53
C ASN A 144 31.74 -12.75 -4.07
N GLU A 145 31.19 -11.59 -4.43
CA GLU A 145 31.90 -10.54 -5.16
C GLU A 145 32.35 -9.37 -4.29
N ILE A 146 31.64 -9.11 -3.20
CA ILE A 146 31.92 -7.97 -2.32
C ILE A 146 32.68 -8.45 -1.08
N PRO A 147 34.00 -8.19 -1.00
CA PRO A 147 34.81 -8.55 0.17
C PRO A 147 34.20 -7.94 1.46
N ARG A 148 34.25 -8.72 2.54
CA ARG A 148 33.76 -8.33 3.87
C ARG A 148 32.23 -8.12 3.98
N LYS A 149 31.46 -8.30 2.92
CA LYS A 149 29.97 -8.31 3.01
C LYS A 149 29.50 -9.72 3.34
N TRP A 150 28.80 -9.85 4.47
CA TRP A 150 28.25 -11.11 4.94
C TRP A 150 26.96 -10.86 5.74
N ARG A 151 26.16 -11.91 5.86
CA ARG A 151 24.97 -11.94 6.71
C ARG A 151 24.90 -13.27 7.46
N LYS A 152 24.23 -13.26 8.59
CA LYS A 152 23.98 -14.42 9.45
C LYS A 152 22.49 -14.47 9.73
N PRO A 153 21.70 -15.21 8.93
CA PRO A 153 20.28 -15.41 9.23
C PRO A 153 20.11 -16.19 10.51
N ASP A 154 18.97 -16.01 11.18
CA ASP A 154 18.64 -16.78 12.36
C ASP A 154 18.60 -18.26 12.05
N ILE A 155 17.94 -18.63 10.95
CA ILE A 155 17.90 -19.99 10.44
C ILE A 155 18.09 -19.97 8.93
N LEU A 156 18.87 -20.91 8.41
CA LEU A 156 19.00 -21.19 6.98
C LEU A 156 18.49 -22.61 6.74
N ALA A 157 17.44 -22.75 5.93
CA ALA A 157 16.84 -24.03 5.60
C ALA A 157 16.86 -24.27 4.09
N ILE A 158 16.92 -25.52 3.67
CA ILE A 158 16.74 -25.96 2.29
C ILE A 158 15.43 -26.76 2.23
N PHE A 159 14.43 -26.19 1.59
CA PHE A 159 13.09 -26.75 1.43
C PHE A 159 12.80 -26.96 -0.05
N ASN A 160 12.60 -28.22 -0.49
CA ASN A 160 12.35 -28.57 -1.90
C ASN A 160 13.28 -27.79 -2.87
N ASP A 161 14.60 -27.90 -2.64
CA ASP A 161 15.68 -27.24 -3.39
C ASP A 161 15.73 -25.71 -3.32
N LYS A 162 14.81 -25.09 -2.58
CA LYS A 162 14.80 -23.64 -2.32
C LYS A 162 15.54 -23.34 -1.02
N ILE A 163 16.42 -22.35 -1.07
CA ILE A 163 17.14 -21.88 0.12
C ILE A 163 16.33 -20.76 0.76
N ILE A 164 15.93 -20.97 2.00
CA ILE A 164 15.13 -20.03 2.79
C ILE A 164 15.99 -19.52 3.95
N ALA A 165 16.20 -18.21 3.99
CA ALA A 165 16.75 -17.51 5.13
C ALA A 165 15.59 -17.03 6.01
N VAL A 166 15.44 -17.58 7.21
CA VAL A 166 14.43 -17.16 8.19
C VAL A 166 15.05 -16.12 9.12
N GLU A 167 14.37 -15.00 9.28
CA GLU A 167 14.73 -13.91 10.19
C GLU A 167 13.58 -13.65 11.17
N LEU A 168 13.88 -13.69 12.45
CA LEU A 168 12.92 -13.45 13.53
C LEU A 168 12.90 -11.97 13.91
N GLN A 169 11.76 -11.33 13.71
CA GLN A 169 11.64 -9.90 13.95
C GLN A 169 10.86 -9.62 15.24
N LEU A 170 11.57 -9.55 16.37
CA LEU A 170 10.96 -9.33 17.69
C LEU A 170 10.82 -7.84 18.03
N SER A 171 11.71 -7.01 17.51
CA SER A 171 11.79 -5.60 17.87
C SER A 171 11.78 -4.71 16.62
N THR A 172 11.57 -3.42 16.81
CA THR A 172 11.66 -2.44 15.73
C THR A 172 13.07 -2.43 15.12
N THR A 173 13.17 -2.38 13.81
CA THR A 173 14.44 -2.23 13.10
C THR A 173 14.33 -1.14 12.01
N PHE A 174 15.46 -0.70 11.45
CA PHE A 174 15.47 0.30 10.39
C PHE A 174 15.05 -0.29 9.04
N LEU A 175 14.36 0.50 8.25
CA LEU A 175 14.04 0.13 6.87
C LEU A 175 15.31 -0.22 6.06
N SER A 176 16.41 0.51 6.26
CA SER A 176 17.68 0.21 5.61
C SER A 176 18.23 -1.17 5.95
N VAL A 177 18.01 -1.66 7.16
CA VAL A 177 18.39 -3.03 7.57
C VAL A 177 17.52 -4.07 6.88
N ILE A 178 16.19 -3.84 6.84
CA ILE A 178 15.25 -4.73 6.14
C ILE A 178 15.63 -4.82 4.67
N VAL A 179 15.76 -3.66 3.99
CA VAL A 179 16.14 -3.59 2.58
C VAL A 179 17.51 -4.21 2.33
N GLY A 180 18.50 -3.92 3.18
CA GLY A 180 19.85 -4.47 3.05
C GLY A 180 19.89 -5.99 3.19
N ARG A 181 19.02 -6.59 4.01
CA ARG A 181 18.86 -8.05 4.13
C ARG A 181 18.16 -8.60 2.90
N THR A 182 17.04 -8.00 2.50
CA THR A 182 16.30 -8.42 1.30
C THR A 182 17.19 -8.45 0.07
N LEU A 183 17.92 -7.36 -0.20
CA LEU A 183 18.83 -7.30 -1.34
C LEU A 183 19.95 -8.34 -1.24
N PHE A 184 20.54 -8.56 -0.06
CA PHE A 184 21.61 -9.54 0.11
C PHE A 184 21.13 -10.97 -0.16
N TYR A 185 19.97 -11.36 0.38
CA TYR A 185 19.45 -12.72 0.19
C TYR A 185 18.92 -12.94 -1.23
N ASN A 186 18.27 -11.95 -1.83
CA ASN A 186 17.83 -12.01 -3.22
C ASN A 186 19.00 -12.18 -4.19
N ASP A 187 20.11 -11.46 -3.98
CA ASP A 187 21.34 -11.56 -4.76
C ASP A 187 21.98 -12.97 -4.67
N LYS A 188 21.78 -13.65 -3.54
CA LYS A 188 22.15 -15.06 -3.37
C LYS A 188 21.16 -16.06 -3.96
N GLY A 189 20.04 -15.62 -4.49
CA GLY A 189 18.96 -16.49 -4.94
C GLY A 189 18.14 -17.11 -3.80
N PHE A 190 18.25 -16.61 -2.57
CA PHE A 190 17.56 -17.11 -1.40
C PHE A 190 16.24 -16.37 -1.19
N PHE A 191 15.27 -17.06 -0.59
CA PHE A 191 14.04 -16.46 -0.09
C PHE A 191 14.24 -15.97 1.34
N LEU A 192 13.85 -14.75 1.65
CA LEU A 192 13.95 -14.17 3.00
C LEU A 192 12.58 -14.22 3.68
N LEU A 193 12.39 -15.21 4.56
CA LEU A 193 11.15 -15.37 5.33
C LEU A 193 11.26 -14.64 6.67
N TRP A 194 10.46 -13.58 6.82
CA TRP A 194 10.31 -12.87 8.09
C TRP A 194 9.24 -13.52 8.96
N ILE A 195 9.59 -13.85 10.21
CA ILE A 195 8.64 -14.40 11.18
C ILE A 195 8.59 -13.49 12.41
N PHE A 196 7.38 -13.15 12.82
CA PHE A 196 7.09 -12.35 14.01
C PHE A 196 6.63 -13.25 15.17
N PRO A 197 6.91 -12.89 16.44
CA PRO A 197 6.33 -13.58 17.58
C PRO A 197 4.85 -13.22 17.80
N ASN A 198 4.44 -12.05 17.34
CA ASN A 198 3.07 -11.54 17.39
C ASN A 198 2.83 -10.49 16.32
N PHE A 199 1.58 -10.31 15.94
CA PHE A 199 1.13 -9.30 15.01
C PHE A 199 -0.27 -8.83 15.37
N SER A 200 -0.52 -7.53 15.37
CA SER A 200 -1.85 -6.96 15.55
C SER A 200 -2.52 -6.70 14.21
N LEU A 201 -3.80 -7.07 14.09
CA LEU A 201 -4.61 -6.72 12.92
C LEU A 201 -5.07 -5.25 12.93
N ASP A 202 -4.99 -4.60 14.09
CA ASP A 202 -5.27 -3.18 14.23
C ASP A 202 -4.11 -2.36 13.66
N TYR A 203 -4.42 -1.58 12.62
CA TYR A 203 -3.45 -0.76 11.90
C TYR A 203 -2.71 0.24 12.81
N ASP A 204 -3.40 0.79 13.80
CA ASP A 204 -2.84 1.83 14.66
C ASP A 204 -1.85 1.27 15.69
N ILE A 205 -2.00 0.00 16.05
CA ILE A 205 -1.10 -0.72 16.96
C ILE A 205 0.12 -1.30 16.23
N GLN A 206 0.03 -1.52 14.93
CA GLN A 206 1.12 -2.08 14.13
C GLN A 206 2.36 -1.19 14.13
N LYS A 207 3.52 -1.78 14.42
CA LYS A 207 4.83 -1.11 14.35
C LYS A 207 5.22 -0.83 12.89
N PHE A 208 5.98 0.24 12.65
CA PHE A 208 6.46 0.55 11.28
C PHE A 208 7.22 -0.61 10.64
N THR A 209 8.08 -1.29 11.40
CA THR A 209 8.79 -2.48 10.91
C THR A 209 7.85 -3.58 10.44
N GLN A 210 6.73 -3.79 11.16
CA GLN A 210 5.72 -4.76 10.76
C GLN A 210 5.04 -4.34 9.45
N LYS A 211 4.69 -3.05 9.31
CA LYS A 211 4.12 -2.48 8.09
C LYS A 211 5.12 -2.53 6.92
N ASP A 212 6.38 -2.16 7.16
CA ASP A 212 7.44 -2.21 6.14
C ASP A 212 7.61 -3.63 5.57
N ILE A 213 7.60 -4.66 6.42
CA ILE A 213 7.73 -6.06 6.00
C ILE A 213 6.45 -6.54 5.34
N PHE A 214 5.28 -6.31 5.97
CA PHE A 214 3.99 -6.76 5.50
C PHE A 214 3.65 -6.26 4.08
N TYR A 215 3.73 -4.94 3.85
CA TYR A 215 3.37 -4.37 2.55
C TYR A 215 4.36 -4.75 1.44
N ASN A 216 5.60 -5.08 1.78
CA ASN A 216 6.59 -5.56 0.81
C ASN A 216 6.54 -7.08 0.61
N ASN A 217 5.76 -7.81 1.41
CA ASN A 217 5.60 -9.24 1.33
C ASN A 217 4.19 -9.65 0.84
N ASN A 218 3.74 -9.04 -0.26
CA ASN A 218 2.45 -9.34 -0.89
C ASN A 218 1.26 -9.29 0.08
N SER A 219 1.31 -8.37 1.07
CA SER A 219 0.33 -8.25 2.14
C SER A 219 0.08 -9.58 2.90
N ASN A 220 1.14 -10.37 3.10
CA ASN A 220 1.18 -11.53 3.97
C ASN A 220 2.14 -11.28 5.14
N VAL A 221 1.77 -11.72 6.32
CA VAL A 221 2.60 -11.68 7.53
C VAL A 221 2.61 -13.05 8.17
N TYR A 222 3.79 -13.51 8.55
CA TYR A 222 3.98 -14.81 9.18
C TYR A 222 4.31 -14.64 10.65
N VAL A 223 3.58 -15.38 11.48
CA VAL A 223 3.68 -15.30 12.93
C VAL A 223 3.89 -16.69 13.49
N PHE A 224 4.84 -16.80 14.42
CA PHE A 224 5.02 -18.01 15.22
C PHE A 224 4.74 -17.67 16.68
N ASP A 225 3.46 -17.77 17.04
CA ASP A 225 2.94 -17.57 18.39
C ASP A 225 2.65 -18.91 19.06
N LYS A 226 2.10 -18.86 20.27
CA LYS A 226 1.81 -20.07 21.06
C LYS A 226 0.82 -21.02 20.37
N GLU A 227 -0.13 -20.49 19.59
CA GLU A 227 -1.08 -21.33 18.84
C GLU A 227 -0.39 -22.07 17.69
N ALA A 228 0.46 -21.37 16.94
CA ALA A 228 1.27 -21.95 15.88
C ALA A 228 2.26 -23.00 16.46
N GLU A 229 2.86 -22.72 17.61
CA GLU A 229 3.76 -23.64 18.29
C GLU A 229 3.05 -24.94 18.70
N LEU A 230 1.91 -24.84 19.40
CA LEU A 230 1.13 -26.00 19.83
C LEU A 230 0.67 -26.83 18.61
N LYS A 231 0.27 -26.18 17.53
CA LYS A 231 -0.13 -26.88 16.31
C LYS A 231 1.07 -27.56 15.66
N SER A 232 2.24 -26.94 15.68
CA SER A 232 3.49 -27.55 15.19
C SER A 232 3.88 -28.79 16.00
N GLU A 233 3.68 -28.80 17.31
CA GLU A 233 3.91 -29.97 18.17
C GLU A 233 2.98 -31.12 17.80
N ILE A 234 1.71 -30.85 17.55
CA ILE A 234 0.72 -31.87 17.17
C ILE A 234 1.04 -32.47 15.80
N GLU A 235 1.42 -31.64 14.85
CA GLU A 235 1.67 -32.06 13.47
C GLU A 235 3.12 -32.54 13.22
N ASN A 236 3.99 -32.33 14.21
CA ASN A 236 5.42 -32.67 14.12
C ASN A 236 6.13 -32.02 12.92
N GLU A 237 5.70 -30.82 12.54
CA GLU A 237 6.29 -29.98 11.50
C GLU A 237 6.07 -28.49 11.80
N LEU A 238 6.78 -27.62 11.09
CA LEU A 238 6.60 -26.17 11.26
C LEU A 238 5.22 -25.72 10.73
N ILE A 239 4.35 -25.32 11.64
CA ILE A 239 3.12 -24.59 11.36
C ILE A 239 3.31 -23.12 11.72
N ILE A 240 2.95 -22.24 10.78
CA ILE A 240 3.01 -20.79 10.98
C ILE A 240 1.61 -20.20 10.81
N LYS A 241 1.30 -19.18 11.59
CA LYS A 241 0.09 -18.40 11.41
C LYS A 241 0.35 -17.35 10.35
N CYS A 242 -0.43 -17.36 9.27
CA CYS A 242 -0.37 -16.34 8.23
C CYS A 242 -1.57 -15.40 8.35
N HIS A 243 -1.29 -14.11 8.53
CA HIS A 243 -2.29 -13.06 8.36
C HIS A 243 -2.10 -12.45 6.98
N TYR A 244 -3.19 -12.29 6.23
CA TYR A 244 -3.13 -11.74 4.88
C TYR A 244 -4.35 -10.89 4.58
N LYS A 245 -4.23 -9.99 3.60
CA LYS A 245 -5.34 -9.16 3.16
C LYS A 245 -6.06 -9.80 1.99
N LYS A 246 -7.39 -9.85 2.08
CA LYS A 246 -8.30 -10.07 0.95
C LYS A 246 -8.97 -8.78 0.55
N TYR A 247 -9.25 -8.68 -0.73
CA TYR A 247 -9.87 -7.50 -1.32
C TYR A 247 -11.22 -7.87 -1.93
N LYS A 248 -12.18 -6.94 -1.87
CA LYS A 248 -13.46 -7.06 -2.57
C LYS A 248 -13.92 -5.69 -3.06
N ILE A 249 -14.81 -5.68 -4.05
CA ILE A 249 -15.47 -4.45 -4.49
C ILE A 249 -16.77 -4.30 -3.72
N GLU A 250 -16.92 -3.16 -3.04
CA GLU A 250 -18.14 -2.75 -2.38
C GLU A 250 -18.41 -1.28 -2.67
N ASN A 251 -19.63 -0.95 -3.15
CA ASN A 251 -19.98 0.41 -3.56
C ASN A 251 -18.97 1.09 -4.51
N GLU A 252 -18.45 0.32 -5.49
CA GLU A 252 -17.44 0.78 -6.45
C GLU A 252 -16.10 1.23 -5.83
N VAL A 253 -15.82 0.80 -4.61
CA VAL A 253 -14.55 0.99 -3.92
C VAL A 253 -13.97 -0.38 -3.58
N ILE A 254 -12.65 -0.52 -3.71
CA ILE A 254 -11.94 -1.71 -3.22
C ILE A 254 -11.75 -1.54 -1.73
N ILE A 255 -12.34 -2.45 -0.97
CA ILE A 255 -12.13 -2.58 0.48
C ILE A 255 -11.31 -3.82 0.78
N ASP A 256 -10.55 -3.78 1.85
CA ASP A 256 -9.77 -4.91 2.32
C ASP A 256 -10.28 -5.44 3.66
N SER A 257 -10.05 -6.72 3.89
CA SER A 257 -10.30 -7.39 5.15
C SER A 257 -9.12 -8.30 5.50
N TRP A 258 -8.88 -8.48 6.79
CA TRP A 258 -7.90 -9.43 7.25
C TRP A 258 -8.48 -10.85 7.31
N GLU A 259 -7.67 -11.80 6.85
CA GLU A 259 -7.87 -13.21 7.13
C GLU A 259 -6.66 -13.81 7.82
N THR A 260 -6.89 -14.88 8.56
CA THR A 260 -5.85 -15.59 9.33
C THR A 260 -5.98 -17.08 9.12
N LYS A 261 -4.85 -17.74 8.87
CA LYS A 261 -4.81 -19.21 8.73
C LYS A 261 -3.52 -19.77 9.30
N LEU A 262 -3.61 -20.92 9.95
CA LEU A 262 -2.45 -21.77 10.28
C LEU A 262 -2.06 -22.54 9.03
N ILE A 263 -0.80 -22.45 8.61
CA ILE A 263 -0.32 -23.01 7.36
C ILE A 263 0.99 -23.77 7.55
N ARG A 264 1.23 -24.73 6.67
CA ARG A 264 2.50 -25.42 6.49
C ARG A 264 3.41 -24.65 5.55
N LEU A 265 4.70 -24.90 5.61
CA LEU A 265 5.67 -24.30 4.68
C LEU A 265 5.37 -24.68 3.21
N SER A 266 4.87 -25.91 2.98
CA SER A 266 4.45 -26.40 1.66
C SER A 266 3.26 -25.66 1.04
N GLN A 267 2.51 -24.91 1.83
CA GLN A 267 1.40 -24.09 1.34
C GLN A 267 1.83 -22.68 0.91
N ILE A 268 3.11 -22.34 1.10
CA ILE A 268 3.67 -21.08 0.62
C ILE A 268 4.10 -21.24 -0.83
N THR A 269 3.59 -20.37 -1.69
CA THR A 269 4.07 -20.25 -3.08
C THR A 269 5.36 -19.44 -3.10
N PHE A 270 6.38 -19.95 -3.76
CA PHE A 270 7.67 -19.30 -3.95
C PHE A 270 7.86 -18.95 -5.44
N ASP A 271 7.89 -17.66 -5.74
CA ASP A 271 8.18 -17.13 -7.08
C ASP A 271 9.70 -17.01 -7.25
N ILE A 272 10.27 -17.90 -8.05
CA ILE A 272 11.72 -18.00 -8.24
C ILE A 272 12.26 -16.80 -9.01
N ASP A 273 11.49 -16.27 -9.97
CA ASP A 273 11.93 -15.19 -10.84
C ASP A 273 12.01 -13.87 -10.08
N ASN A 274 10.98 -13.55 -9.30
CA ASN A 274 10.89 -12.30 -8.56
C ASN A 274 11.41 -12.40 -7.11
N LYS A 275 11.82 -13.59 -6.65
CA LYS A 275 12.24 -13.85 -5.26
C LYS A 275 11.22 -13.43 -4.23
N GLN A 276 9.94 -13.59 -4.59
CA GLN A 276 8.80 -13.32 -3.72
C GLN A 276 8.18 -14.63 -3.23
N TYR A 277 7.42 -14.54 -2.15
CA TYR A 277 6.68 -15.67 -1.61
C TYR A 277 5.40 -15.18 -0.95
N TRP A 278 4.38 -16.01 -0.99
CA TRP A 278 3.08 -15.72 -0.38
C TRP A 278 2.30 -17.00 -0.10
N PHE A 279 1.48 -16.95 0.92
CA PHE A 279 0.41 -17.92 1.09
C PHE A 279 -0.81 -17.52 0.25
N TYR A 280 -1.16 -16.25 0.26
CA TYR A 280 -2.25 -15.69 -0.53
C TYR A 280 -1.75 -14.53 -1.40
N ASN A 281 -2.05 -14.58 -2.69
CA ASN A 281 -1.58 -13.54 -3.61
C ASN A 281 -2.49 -12.30 -3.60
N SER A 282 -2.41 -11.54 -2.51
CA SER A 282 -3.20 -10.34 -2.27
C SER A 282 -2.98 -9.23 -3.31
N ALA A 283 -1.75 -9.09 -3.80
CA ALA A 283 -1.43 -8.09 -4.82
C ALA A 283 -2.11 -8.40 -6.16
N ASN A 284 -2.10 -9.67 -6.57
CA ASN A 284 -2.77 -10.10 -7.81
C ASN A 284 -4.29 -9.92 -7.70
N GLU A 285 -4.90 -10.31 -6.57
CA GLU A 285 -6.34 -10.08 -6.33
C GLU A 285 -6.69 -8.60 -6.46
N LYS A 286 -5.93 -7.73 -5.79
CA LYS A 286 -6.14 -6.29 -5.85
C LYS A 286 -6.04 -5.76 -7.28
N ASN A 287 -5.02 -6.16 -8.03
CA ASN A 287 -4.84 -5.75 -9.43
C ASN A 287 -6.01 -6.20 -10.32
N ILE A 288 -6.51 -7.42 -10.13
CA ILE A 288 -7.69 -7.92 -10.87
C ILE A 288 -8.91 -7.01 -10.58
N LEU A 289 -9.16 -6.70 -9.31
CA LEU A 289 -10.29 -5.87 -8.91
C LEU A 289 -10.15 -4.42 -9.40
N GLU A 290 -8.94 -3.86 -9.41
CA GLU A 290 -8.66 -2.54 -9.99
C GLU A 290 -8.97 -2.51 -11.50
N ASN A 291 -8.59 -3.55 -12.23
CA ASN A 291 -8.92 -3.67 -13.66
C ASN A 291 -10.42 -3.79 -13.88
N VAL A 292 -11.14 -4.55 -13.06
CA VAL A 292 -12.61 -4.66 -13.12
C VAL A 292 -13.27 -3.29 -12.90
N LEU A 293 -12.84 -2.54 -11.89
CA LEU A 293 -13.37 -1.19 -11.62
C LEU A 293 -13.08 -0.22 -12.76
N ASN A 294 -11.86 -0.26 -13.29
CA ASN A 294 -11.47 0.61 -14.40
C ASN A 294 -12.29 0.31 -15.65
N ASN A 295 -12.54 -0.97 -15.96
CA ASN A 295 -13.41 -1.37 -17.08
C ASN A 295 -14.85 -0.90 -16.87
N ARG A 296 -15.43 -1.10 -15.68
CA ARG A 296 -16.78 -0.58 -15.36
C ARG A 296 -16.88 0.92 -15.52
N LYS A 297 -15.88 1.68 -15.08
CA LYS A 297 -15.83 3.14 -15.28
C LYS A 297 -15.78 3.53 -16.76
N ARG A 298 -14.98 2.81 -17.56
CA ARG A 298 -14.90 3.03 -19.01
C ARG A 298 -16.23 2.73 -19.71
N GLU A 299 -16.88 1.62 -19.37
CA GLU A 299 -18.19 1.23 -19.91
C GLU A 299 -19.27 2.25 -19.56
N LYS A 300 -19.31 2.72 -18.30
CA LYS A 300 -20.24 3.79 -17.89
C LYS A 300 -20.02 5.07 -18.69
N ALA A 301 -18.77 5.52 -18.81
CA ALA A 301 -18.42 6.72 -19.57
C ALA A 301 -18.81 6.58 -21.05
N LEU A 302 -18.61 5.39 -21.64
CA LEU A 302 -19.01 5.10 -23.02
C LEU A 302 -20.54 5.12 -23.16
N THR A 303 -21.26 4.50 -22.23
CA THR A 303 -22.73 4.50 -22.23
C THR A 303 -23.29 5.91 -22.08
N GLU A 304 -22.74 6.71 -21.16
CA GLU A 304 -23.14 8.11 -21.01
C GLU A 304 -22.86 8.95 -22.27
N ARG A 305 -21.69 8.72 -22.90
CA ARG A 305 -21.36 9.36 -24.18
C ARG A 305 -22.37 8.98 -25.25
N ASN A 306 -22.66 7.68 -25.40
CA ASN A 306 -23.62 7.18 -26.40
C ASN A 306 -25.03 7.73 -26.16
N ASN A 307 -25.48 7.77 -24.89
CA ASN A 307 -26.78 8.35 -24.53
C ASN A 307 -26.85 9.85 -24.86
N LYS A 308 -25.77 10.60 -24.64
CA LYS A 308 -25.68 12.02 -25.05
C LYS A 308 -25.78 12.18 -26.56
N ILE A 309 -25.06 11.36 -27.32
CA ILE A 309 -25.12 11.32 -28.77
C ILE A 309 -26.54 10.97 -29.26
N GLU A 310 -27.15 9.89 -28.71
CA GLU A 310 -28.52 9.49 -29.05
C GLU A 310 -29.55 10.59 -28.80
N ASN A 311 -29.47 11.27 -27.67
CA ASN A 311 -30.37 12.37 -27.31
C ASN A 311 -30.20 13.57 -28.26
N LYS A 312 -28.96 13.92 -28.65
CA LYS A 312 -28.70 14.98 -29.63
C LYS A 312 -29.28 14.60 -31.01
N VAL A 313 -28.96 13.37 -31.44
CA VAL A 313 -29.45 12.88 -32.75
C VAL A 313 -30.96 12.79 -32.78
N LYS A 314 -31.61 12.33 -31.70
CA LYS A 314 -33.07 12.30 -31.59
C LYS A 314 -33.68 13.70 -31.77
N LYS A 315 -33.16 14.70 -31.08
CA LYS A 315 -33.61 16.09 -31.21
C LYS A 315 -33.45 16.61 -32.66
N ALA A 316 -32.34 16.28 -33.32
CA ALA A 316 -32.10 16.65 -34.71
C ALA A 316 -33.07 15.94 -35.67
N VAL A 317 -33.34 14.64 -35.47
CA VAL A 317 -34.33 13.88 -36.27
C VAL A 317 -35.70 14.47 -36.10
N ASP A 318 -36.16 14.72 -34.88
CA ASP A 318 -37.48 15.27 -34.58
C ASP A 318 -37.68 16.65 -35.24
N PHE A 319 -36.63 17.47 -35.15
CA PHE A 319 -36.60 18.79 -35.82
C PHE A 319 -36.71 18.66 -37.34
N ILE A 320 -35.87 17.83 -37.96
CA ILE A 320 -35.88 17.62 -39.42
C ILE A 320 -37.24 17.09 -39.88
N ARG A 321 -37.81 16.09 -39.17
CA ARG A 321 -39.12 15.53 -39.51
C ARG A 321 -40.25 16.56 -39.40
N LYS A 322 -40.22 17.41 -38.39
CA LYS A 322 -41.22 18.44 -38.16
C LYS A 322 -41.24 19.48 -39.30
N PHE A 323 -40.08 19.93 -39.70
CA PHE A 323 -39.97 21.01 -40.72
C PHE A 323 -40.10 20.51 -42.14
N TYR A 324 -39.70 19.27 -42.43
CA TYR A 324 -39.85 18.73 -43.79
C TYR A 324 -41.24 18.19 -44.15
N LYS A 325 -42.12 17.99 -43.16
CA LYS A 325 -43.52 17.62 -43.42
C LYS A 325 -44.38 18.79 -43.86
N ASN A 326 -44.00 20.01 -43.63
CA ASN A 326 -44.79 21.21 -43.91
C ASN A 326 -43.99 22.11 -44.85
N ASP A 327 -43.77 21.62 -46.06
CA ASP A 327 -43.08 22.31 -47.14
C ASP A 327 -43.45 23.80 -47.22
N THR A 328 -42.49 24.67 -47.43
CA THR A 328 -42.50 26.02 -47.97
C THR A 328 -41.77 27.14 -47.22
N SER A 329 -41.05 26.89 -46.20
CA SER A 329 -40.28 27.98 -45.54
C SER A 329 -38.80 27.98 -45.87
N PRO A 330 -38.15 29.12 -46.04
CA PRO A 330 -36.73 29.21 -46.36
C PRO A 330 -35.89 28.56 -45.22
N ILE A 331 -34.99 27.72 -45.66
CA ILE A 331 -34.10 26.88 -44.85
C ILE A 331 -33.19 27.67 -43.89
N ASP A 332 -33.19 28.99 -43.91
CA ASP A 332 -32.05 29.78 -43.50
C ASP A 332 -31.91 30.08 -42.01
N GLU A 333 -32.96 30.01 -41.21
CA GLU A 333 -32.86 30.36 -39.79
C GLU A 333 -33.12 29.22 -38.79
N PHE A 334 -33.90 28.21 -39.12
CA PHE A 334 -34.36 27.18 -38.17
C PHE A 334 -33.54 25.91 -38.10
N TYR A 335 -32.72 25.63 -39.10
CA TYR A 335 -31.94 24.37 -39.18
C TYR A 335 -30.68 24.36 -38.34
N TYR A 336 -30.36 25.47 -37.77
CA TYR A 336 -29.02 25.68 -37.27
C TYR A 336 -28.82 25.10 -35.86
N ASP A 337 -29.81 25.15 -35.00
CA ASP A 337 -29.58 24.85 -33.56
C ASP A 337 -29.47 23.36 -33.19
N PRO A 338 -30.29 22.43 -33.68
CA PRO A 338 -30.11 21.01 -33.36
C PRO A 338 -28.97 20.34 -34.14
N ILE A 339 -28.67 20.82 -35.34
CA ILE A 339 -27.60 20.28 -36.22
C ILE A 339 -26.26 20.91 -35.86
N LYS A 340 -26.25 22.10 -35.32
CA LYS A 340 -25.07 22.86 -34.91
C LYS A 340 -24.22 22.17 -33.82
N GLY A 341 -24.83 21.26 -33.03
CA GLY A 341 -24.16 20.47 -32.05
C GLY A 341 -23.60 19.12 -32.55
N LEU A 342 -23.91 18.75 -33.82
CA LEU A 342 -23.45 17.51 -34.43
C LEU A 342 -22.13 17.79 -35.16
N ILE A 343 -21.02 17.64 -34.47
CA ILE A 343 -19.67 17.95 -34.99
C ILE A 343 -18.87 16.66 -35.25
N ASP A 344 -19.28 15.56 -34.68
CA ASP A 344 -18.56 14.30 -34.65
C ASP A 344 -19.09 13.35 -35.76
N GLY A 345 -18.21 12.60 -36.44
CA GLY A 345 -18.56 11.63 -37.47
C GLY A 345 -19.55 10.59 -36.97
N ASP A 346 -19.41 10.11 -35.74
CA ASP A 346 -20.30 9.14 -35.12
C ASP A 346 -21.73 9.67 -34.95
N GLU A 347 -21.90 10.96 -34.71
CA GLU A 347 -23.20 11.63 -34.56
C GLU A 347 -23.90 11.74 -35.92
N ILE A 348 -23.15 12.03 -36.99
CA ILE A 348 -23.64 12.13 -38.35
C ILE A 348 -24.06 10.76 -38.90
N GLU A 349 -23.26 9.73 -38.66
CA GLU A 349 -23.56 8.35 -39.03
C GLU A 349 -24.86 7.86 -38.40
N LEU A 350 -25.00 8.06 -37.09
CA LEU A 350 -26.22 7.69 -36.37
C LEU A 350 -27.43 8.48 -36.82
N LEU A 351 -27.27 9.75 -37.17
CA LEU A 351 -28.32 10.59 -37.71
C LEU A 351 -28.79 10.08 -39.09
N ASN A 352 -27.87 9.74 -40.01
CA ASN A 352 -28.15 9.14 -41.30
C ASN A 352 -28.94 7.83 -41.15
N LYS A 353 -28.48 6.93 -40.28
CA LYS A 353 -29.14 5.65 -39.98
C LYS A 353 -30.58 5.84 -39.47
N LYS A 354 -30.81 6.77 -38.55
CA LYS A 354 -32.15 7.04 -37.99
C LYS A 354 -33.10 7.72 -38.99
N LEU A 355 -32.58 8.40 -39.97
CA LEU A 355 -33.36 8.98 -41.06
C LEU A 355 -33.61 8.01 -42.22
N GLY A 356 -33.04 6.80 -42.16
CA GLY A 356 -33.25 5.75 -43.19
C GLY A 356 -32.40 5.89 -44.43
N PHE A 357 -31.27 6.59 -44.33
CA PHE A 357 -30.31 6.68 -45.45
C PHE A 357 -29.34 5.49 -45.38
N GLN A 358 -29.11 4.86 -46.53
CA GLN A 358 -28.09 3.81 -46.68
C GLN A 358 -26.74 4.43 -47.02
N ASP A 359 -25.65 3.76 -46.64
CA ASP A 359 -24.27 4.26 -46.67
C ASP A 359 -23.75 4.62 -48.07
N ASP A 360 -24.42 4.16 -49.15
CA ASP A 360 -23.94 4.31 -50.53
C ASP A 360 -24.55 5.47 -51.34
N ASN A 361 -25.47 6.18 -50.74
CA ASN A 361 -26.05 7.32 -51.43
C ASN A 361 -25.67 8.61 -50.70
N GLU A 362 -25.31 9.64 -51.45
CA GLU A 362 -25.35 11.03 -51.03
C GLU A 362 -26.69 11.31 -50.34
N GLY A 363 -26.84 10.80 -49.12
CA GLY A 363 -28.09 10.88 -48.38
C GLY A 363 -28.52 12.35 -48.29
N PHE A 364 -29.78 12.55 -47.97
CA PHE A 364 -30.39 13.86 -47.78
C PHE A 364 -29.51 14.79 -46.93
N ILE A 365 -28.84 14.25 -45.93
CA ILE A 365 -27.91 15.01 -45.08
C ILE A 365 -26.66 15.42 -45.82
N ASN A 366 -26.06 14.59 -46.69
CA ASN A 366 -24.96 14.99 -47.53
C ASN A 366 -25.40 16.06 -48.55
N LYS A 367 -26.64 15.98 -49.05
CA LYS A 367 -27.25 17.04 -49.86
C LYS A 367 -27.51 18.31 -49.06
N LEU A 368 -28.02 18.20 -47.85
CA LEU A 368 -28.16 19.30 -46.90
C LEU A 368 -26.80 19.93 -46.57
N PHE A 369 -25.79 19.12 -46.25
CA PHE A 369 -24.43 19.60 -45.98
C PHE A 369 -23.68 20.07 -47.25
N SER A 370 -23.93 19.50 -48.44
CA SER A 370 -23.30 19.99 -49.68
C SER A 370 -23.87 21.34 -50.09
N ASN A 371 -25.17 21.56 -49.94
CA ASN A 371 -25.77 22.88 -50.12
C ASN A 371 -25.45 23.85 -48.98
N GLN A 372 -25.26 23.38 -47.77
CA GLN A 372 -24.86 24.15 -46.59
C GLN A 372 -23.34 24.34 -46.45
N ASN A 373 -22.51 23.66 -47.23
CA ASN A 373 -21.07 23.93 -47.25
C ASN A 373 -20.76 25.42 -47.52
N LYS A 374 -21.64 26.11 -48.23
CA LYS A 374 -21.58 27.56 -48.35
C LYS A 374 -21.91 28.27 -47.04
N LEU A 375 -22.93 27.84 -46.30
CA LEU A 375 -23.37 28.45 -45.03
C LEU A 375 -22.46 28.10 -43.88
N LEU A 376 -21.98 26.84 -43.78
CA LEU A 376 -20.97 26.42 -42.83
C LEU A 376 -19.63 27.15 -43.07
N LYS A 377 -19.21 27.33 -44.34
CA LYS A 377 -18.03 28.14 -44.65
C LYS A 377 -18.20 29.60 -44.24
N ILE A 378 -19.39 30.16 -44.36
CA ILE A 378 -19.71 31.52 -43.93
C ILE A 378 -19.70 31.62 -42.37
N TYR A 379 -20.22 30.60 -41.71
CA TYR A 379 -20.21 30.56 -40.23
C TYR A 379 -18.82 30.42 -39.64
N PHE A 380 -18.00 29.52 -40.15
CA PHE A 380 -16.62 29.36 -39.69
C PHE A 380 -15.74 30.57 -40.03
N ARG A 381 -16.03 31.27 -41.15
CA ARG A 381 -15.39 32.56 -41.44
C ARG A 381 -15.80 33.67 -40.44
N ARG A 382 -17.08 33.74 -40.04
CA ARG A 382 -17.55 34.72 -39.05
C ARG A 382 -17.01 34.45 -37.64
N LYS A 383 -16.78 33.21 -37.28
CA LYS A 383 -16.19 32.86 -35.98
C LYS A 383 -14.67 33.16 -35.91
N LYS A 384 -13.96 33.07 -37.03
CA LYS A 384 -12.55 33.44 -37.15
C LYS A 384 -12.31 34.95 -37.09
N ASN A 385 -13.31 35.75 -37.46
CA ASN A 385 -13.23 37.21 -37.45
C ASN A 385 -13.78 37.85 -36.15
N LYS A 386 -14.12 37.04 -35.12
CA LYS A 386 -14.60 37.50 -33.79
C LYS A 386 -13.73 36.98 -32.66
N GLY A 387 -12.55 36.39 -32.95
CA GLY A 387 -11.53 35.95 -31.96
C GLY A 387 -10.26 36.77 -32.09
#